data_b94e8d615a611b9125da083362435fbb
#
_entry.id   b94e8d615a611b9125da083362435fbb
#
_cell.length_a   1.000
_cell.length_b   1.000
_cell.length_c   1.000
_cell.angle_alpha   90.00
_cell.angle_beta   90.00
_cell.angle_gamma   90.00
#
_symmetry.space_group_name_H-M   'P 1'
#
loop_
_entity.id
_entity.type
_entity.pdbx_description
1 polymer ?
#
loop_
_entity_poly.entity_id
_entity_poly.type
_entity_poly.pdbx_seq_one_letter_code
_entity_poly.pdbx_strand_id
1 'polypeptide(L)'
;MPAQNKLLRYGIIGTGMMGCEHIRNLQAIADCEVVAYADPHESSRAQAAKLLPDAIAFTDYQQMLANEKLDVVVIATPNHTHRNVLEDVLLSGVHVLVEKPLCISTQECREAIALEEKTRTPTRVVWVGLEYRYMAPTARILDECSNGSAGSIKMISIREHRFPFLKKIGDWNRFSKNTGGTLVEKCCHFFDVMILLANSKPISVFASGGQDVNHLNESYDGSIPDILDNAYVIVEFANGIRGALDLSMFAEGSLNEQEICVVGDEAKIEALITESKIRIGKRNLGSSGVVEISVRQDESVVPGFHAGASYVEHRAMQNAIRQNLPTGVSLEHALLSVAVGQAAHLSIAERRRVDLAEIL
;
A
#
# COMPACT_ATOMS: atom_id res chain seq x y z
N MET A 1 37.57 8.69 2.87
CA MET A 1 36.53 9.27 3.72
C MET A 1 35.24 8.75 3.16
N PRO A 2 34.27 8.20 3.93
CA PRO A 2 32.97 7.90 3.40
C PRO A 2 32.37 9.20 2.89
N ALA A 3 31.81 9.19 1.68
CA ALA A 3 31.10 10.33 1.12
C ALA A 3 30.04 10.77 2.15
N GLN A 4 30.10 12.02 2.62
CA GLN A 4 29.04 12.57 3.47
C GLN A 4 27.73 12.36 2.72
N ASN A 5 26.82 11.61 3.32
CA ASN A 5 25.49 11.39 2.73
C ASN A 5 24.85 12.76 2.50
N LYS A 6 24.60 13.11 1.24
CA LYS A 6 23.90 14.34 0.90
C LYS A 6 22.53 14.34 1.61
N LEU A 7 22.20 15.42 2.29
CA LEU A 7 20.88 15.65 2.88
C LEU A 7 19.81 15.62 1.77
N LEU A 8 18.84 14.70 1.86
CA LEU A 8 17.74 14.62 0.91
C LEU A 8 16.63 15.62 1.29
N ARG A 9 16.27 16.48 0.35
CA ARG A 9 15.23 17.50 0.51
C ARG A 9 13.90 16.97 0.01
N TYR A 10 12.95 16.83 0.92
CA TYR A 10 11.61 16.29 0.64
C TYR A 10 10.57 17.39 0.48
N GLY A 11 9.67 17.20 -0.48
CA GLY A 11 8.39 17.90 -0.60
C GLY A 11 7.22 16.94 -0.35
N ILE A 12 6.18 17.41 0.35
CA ILE A 12 4.97 16.61 0.62
C ILE A 12 3.80 17.23 -0.13
N ILE A 13 3.14 16.44 -0.99
CA ILE A 13 1.91 16.84 -1.70
C ILE A 13 0.73 16.09 -1.06
N GLY A 14 -0.18 16.86 -0.43
CA GLY A 14 -1.25 16.34 0.42
C GLY A 14 -0.80 16.15 1.87
N THR A 15 -1.35 16.98 2.77
CA THR A 15 -1.02 16.96 4.20
C THR A 15 -2.21 16.52 5.07
N GLY A 16 -3.01 15.61 4.53
CA GLY A 16 -4.02 14.88 5.29
C GLY A 16 -3.41 13.91 6.28
N MET A 17 -4.17 12.90 6.68
CA MET A 17 -3.75 11.91 7.67
C MET A 17 -2.43 11.21 7.27
N MET A 18 -2.34 10.69 6.03
CA MET A 18 -1.14 9.99 5.55
C MET A 18 0.03 10.94 5.31
N GLY A 19 -0.21 12.13 4.74
CA GLY A 19 0.85 13.13 4.58
C GLY A 19 1.49 13.53 5.91
N CYS A 20 0.69 13.73 6.96
CA CYS A 20 1.21 13.97 8.32
C CYS A 20 1.94 12.75 8.90
N GLU A 21 1.55 11.53 8.54
CA GLU A 21 2.26 10.31 8.92
C GLU A 21 3.65 10.25 8.26
N HIS A 22 3.73 10.51 6.96
CA HIS A 22 5.01 10.60 6.25
C HIS A 22 5.92 11.67 6.84
N ILE A 23 5.38 12.84 7.20
CA ILE A 23 6.16 13.91 7.85
C ILE A 23 6.80 13.40 9.15
N ARG A 24 6.03 12.75 10.04
CA ARG A 24 6.55 12.23 11.32
C ARG A 24 7.64 11.17 11.09
N ASN A 25 7.43 10.29 10.14
CA ASN A 25 8.40 9.25 9.79
C ASN A 25 9.71 9.86 9.26
N LEU A 26 9.62 10.84 8.36
CA LEU A 26 10.78 11.52 7.79
C LEU A 26 11.56 12.33 8.83
N GLN A 27 10.87 12.97 9.79
CA GLN A 27 11.54 13.67 10.91
C GLN A 27 12.38 12.76 11.80
N ALA A 28 12.04 11.47 11.86
CA ALA A 28 12.78 10.47 12.63
C ALA A 28 13.93 9.84 11.85
N ILE A 29 14.07 10.13 10.56
CA ILE A 29 15.13 9.58 9.71
C ILE A 29 16.25 10.62 9.58
N ALA A 30 17.47 10.21 9.89
CA ALA A 30 18.64 11.03 9.65
C ALA A 30 18.90 11.26 8.15
N ASP A 31 19.66 12.30 7.83
CA ASP A 31 20.08 12.62 6.46
C ASP A 31 18.94 12.96 5.48
N CYS A 32 17.77 13.39 5.98
CA CYS A 32 16.70 13.97 5.17
C CYS A 32 15.98 15.09 5.93
N GLU A 33 15.32 15.96 5.17
CA GLU A 33 14.58 17.11 5.68
C GLU A 33 13.33 17.35 4.83
N VAL A 34 12.18 17.56 5.47
CA VAL A 34 10.98 18.04 4.78
C VAL A 34 11.03 19.57 4.73
N VAL A 35 11.30 20.10 3.54
CA VAL A 35 11.53 21.55 3.35
C VAL A 35 10.30 22.31 2.88
N ALA A 36 9.34 21.60 2.28
CA ALA A 36 8.12 22.20 1.76
C ALA A 36 6.95 21.20 1.78
N TYR A 37 5.75 21.72 1.82
CA TYR A 37 4.53 20.93 1.67
C TYR A 37 3.43 21.72 0.97
N ALA A 38 2.53 21.02 0.28
CA ALA A 38 1.41 21.60 -0.43
C ALA A 38 0.10 20.86 -0.13
N ASP A 39 -0.96 21.63 0.16
CA ASP A 39 -2.33 21.11 0.29
C ASP A 39 -3.32 22.27 0.03
N PRO A 40 -4.38 22.10 -0.78
CA PRO A 40 -5.36 23.17 -1.01
C PRO A 40 -6.17 23.52 0.24
N HIS A 41 -6.34 22.58 1.17
CA HIS A 41 -7.13 22.78 2.40
C HIS A 41 -6.31 23.44 3.50
N GLU A 42 -6.79 24.57 4.01
CA GLU A 42 -6.14 25.32 5.10
C GLU A 42 -5.99 24.46 6.37
N SER A 43 -7.02 23.69 6.71
CA SER A 43 -6.99 22.81 7.89
C SER A 43 -5.88 21.74 7.82
N SER A 44 -5.62 21.19 6.64
CA SER A 44 -4.53 20.25 6.42
C SER A 44 -3.17 20.94 6.54
N ARG A 45 -3.00 22.10 5.90
CA ARG A 45 -1.76 22.88 6.02
C ARG A 45 -1.49 23.29 7.46
N ALA A 46 -2.52 23.69 8.23
CA ALA A 46 -2.38 24.02 9.64
C ALA A 46 -1.93 22.82 10.52
N GLN A 47 -2.30 21.60 10.15
CA GLN A 47 -1.80 20.39 10.82
C GLN A 47 -0.32 20.16 10.50
N ALA A 48 0.06 20.26 9.23
CA ALA A 48 1.45 20.12 8.80
C ALA A 48 2.36 21.21 9.39
N ALA A 49 1.90 22.46 9.47
CA ALA A 49 2.65 23.56 10.07
C ALA A 49 3.04 23.32 11.54
N LYS A 50 2.22 22.58 12.30
CA LYS A 50 2.56 22.20 13.68
C LYS A 50 3.71 21.19 13.75
N LEU A 51 3.84 20.37 12.73
CA LEU A 51 4.91 19.37 12.63
C LEU A 51 6.18 19.96 12.00
N LEU A 52 6.02 20.93 11.11
CA LEU A 52 7.06 21.51 10.27
C LEU A 52 7.01 23.05 10.34
N PRO A 53 7.36 23.66 11.48
CA PRO A 53 7.24 25.13 11.65
C PRO A 53 8.16 25.93 10.71
N ASP A 54 9.25 25.33 10.24
CA ASP A 54 10.26 25.99 9.39
C ASP A 54 10.10 25.67 7.89
N ALA A 55 9.21 24.73 7.52
CA ALA A 55 9.00 24.36 6.14
C ALA A 55 8.05 25.33 5.41
N ILE A 56 8.25 25.48 4.11
CA ILE A 56 7.44 26.40 3.29
C ILE A 56 6.11 25.74 2.91
N ALA A 57 5.00 26.43 3.23
CA ALA A 57 3.66 25.98 2.93
C ALA A 57 3.16 26.53 1.58
N PHE A 58 2.61 25.67 0.76
CA PHE A 58 1.97 26.03 -0.52
C PHE A 58 0.51 25.59 -0.53
N THR A 59 -0.34 26.35 -1.22
CA THR A 59 -1.72 25.95 -1.52
C THR A 59 -1.79 25.10 -2.78
N ASP A 60 -0.81 25.27 -3.66
CA ASP A 60 -0.69 24.62 -4.96
C ASP A 60 0.68 23.92 -5.06
N TYR A 61 0.64 22.62 -5.32
CA TYR A 61 1.85 21.80 -5.41
C TYR A 61 2.70 22.13 -6.65
N GLN A 62 2.11 22.62 -7.74
CA GLN A 62 2.85 23.02 -8.94
C GLN A 62 3.76 24.22 -8.62
N GLN A 63 3.29 25.15 -7.80
CA GLN A 63 4.13 26.24 -7.28
C GLN A 63 5.26 25.71 -6.40
N MET A 64 5.00 24.72 -5.55
CA MET A 64 6.04 24.08 -4.75
C MET A 64 7.10 23.44 -5.63
N LEU A 65 6.70 22.66 -6.64
CA LEU A 65 7.64 22.01 -7.59
C LEU A 65 8.46 23.02 -8.37
N ALA A 66 7.89 24.18 -8.72
CA ALA A 66 8.57 25.23 -9.49
C ALA A 66 9.55 26.07 -8.65
N ASN A 67 9.27 26.28 -7.36
CA ASN A 67 10.01 27.24 -6.53
C ASN A 67 11.02 26.56 -5.57
N GLU A 68 10.83 25.25 -5.25
CA GLU A 68 11.68 24.55 -4.31
C GLU A 68 12.65 23.57 -4.99
N LYS A 69 13.86 23.52 -4.47
CA LYS A 69 14.84 22.49 -4.88
C LYS A 69 14.60 21.23 -4.09
N LEU A 70 13.88 20.28 -4.67
CA LEU A 70 13.53 19.01 -4.06
C LEU A 70 14.37 17.88 -4.66
N ASP A 71 14.75 16.91 -3.83
CA ASP A 71 15.32 15.64 -4.26
C ASP A 71 14.22 14.55 -4.36
N VAL A 72 13.26 14.59 -3.44
CA VAL A 72 12.19 13.58 -3.32
C VAL A 72 10.84 14.27 -3.09
N VAL A 73 9.80 13.76 -3.71
CA VAL A 73 8.41 14.16 -3.44
C VAL A 73 7.61 12.96 -2.94
N VAL A 74 6.81 13.17 -1.90
CA VAL A 74 5.79 12.22 -1.44
C VAL A 74 4.42 12.72 -1.87
N ILE A 75 3.66 11.88 -2.58
CA ILE A 75 2.29 12.14 -3.01
C ILE A 75 1.34 11.39 -2.08
N ALA A 76 0.60 12.12 -1.24
CA ALA A 76 -0.37 11.59 -0.27
C ALA A 76 -1.74 12.27 -0.40
N THR A 77 -2.14 12.52 -1.63
CA THR A 77 -3.40 13.16 -2.02
C THR A 77 -4.56 12.17 -2.10
N PRO A 78 -5.82 12.57 -2.36
CA PRO A 78 -6.90 11.63 -2.65
C PRO A 78 -6.60 10.76 -3.89
N ASN A 79 -6.99 9.49 -3.85
CA ASN A 79 -6.60 8.46 -4.83
C ASN A 79 -6.84 8.87 -6.29
N HIS A 80 -8.01 9.48 -6.59
CA HIS A 80 -8.36 9.92 -7.94
C HIS A 80 -7.48 11.06 -8.50
N THR A 81 -6.67 11.66 -7.67
CA THR A 81 -5.73 12.72 -8.08
C THR A 81 -4.32 12.20 -8.33
N HIS A 82 -4.01 10.97 -7.91
CA HIS A 82 -2.65 10.42 -7.99
C HIS A 82 -2.09 10.47 -9.41
N ARG A 83 -2.90 10.08 -10.41
CA ARG A 83 -2.46 10.06 -11.82
C ARG A 83 -1.93 11.41 -12.30
N ASN A 84 -2.69 12.49 -12.04
CA ASN A 84 -2.33 13.83 -12.52
C ASN A 84 -1.17 14.43 -11.72
N VAL A 85 -1.18 14.26 -10.40
CA VAL A 85 -0.08 14.75 -9.55
C VAL A 85 1.22 14.01 -9.86
N LEU A 86 1.15 12.69 -10.07
CA LEU A 86 2.31 11.87 -10.43
C LEU A 86 2.89 12.31 -11.79
N GLU A 87 2.06 12.66 -12.76
CA GLU A 87 2.51 13.21 -14.06
C GLU A 87 3.41 14.43 -13.88
N ASP A 88 2.95 15.43 -13.14
CA ASP A 88 3.70 16.67 -12.92
C ASP A 88 5.01 16.39 -12.15
N VAL A 89 4.97 15.50 -11.17
CA VAL A 89 6.17 15.11 -10.41
C VAL A 89 7.17 14.33 -11.28
N LEU A 90 6.70 13.43 -12.15
CA LEU A 90 7.59 12.70 -13.07
C LEU A 90 8.27 13.66 -14.06
N LEU A 91 7.55 14.68 -14.55
CA LEU A 91 8.09 15.70 -15.44
C LEU A 91 9.12 16.61 -14.75
N SER A 92 9.02 16.81 -13.44
CA SER A 92 10.01 17.58 -12.67
C SER A 92 11.35 16.85 -12.47
N GLY A 93 11.39 15.52 -12.70
CA GLY A 93 12.62 14.71 -12.65
C GLY A 93 13.10 14.28 -11.27
N VAL A 94 12.37 14.61 -10.20
CA VAL A 94 12.70 14.22 -8.81
C VAL A 94 12.36 12.76 -8.53
N HIS A 95 12.93 12.18 -7.46
CA HIS A 95 12.47 10.90 -6.93
C HIS A 95 11.05 11.05 -6.38
N VAL A 96 10.24 10.00 -6.46
CA VAL A 96 8.86 10.07 -5.97
C VAL A 96 8.45 8.82 -5.22
N LEU A 97 7.75 9.02 -4.10
CA LEU A 97 6.91 8.03 -3.45
C LEU A 97 5.46 8.46 -3.65
N VAL A 98 4.67 7.64 -4.32
CA VAL A 98 3.22 7.85 -4.45
C VAL A 98 2.47 6.87 -3.56
N GLU A 99 1.54 7.38 -2.77
CA GLU A 99 0.68 6.55 -1.93
C GLU A 99 -0.16 5.57 -2.75
N LYS A 100 -0.53 4.50 -2.09
CA LYS A 100 -1.42 3.50 -2.68
C LYS A 100 -2.91 3.93 -2.58
N PRO A 101 -3.77 3.39 -3.46
CA PRO A 101 -3.42 2.67 -4.68
C PRO A 101 -2.68 3.59 -5.66
N LEU A 102 -1.85 3.06 -6.52
CA LEU A 102 -1.15 3.87 -7.52
C LEU A 102 -2.10 4.83 -8.26
N CYS A 103 -3.21 4.27 -8.74
CA CYS A 103 -4.33 5.00 -9.36
C CYS A 103 -5.63 4.24 -9.05
N ILE A 104 -6.77 4.81 -9.42
CA ILE A 104 -8.08 4.20 -9.18
C ILE A 104 -8.48 3.15 -10.23
N SER A 105 -7.73 3.05 -11.34
CA SER A 105 -7.98 2.10 -12.42
C SER A 105 -6.69 1.58 -13.05
N THR A 106 -6.77 0.41 -13.69
CA THR A 106 -5.65 -0.17 -14.45
C THR A 106 -5.28 0.68 -15.66
N GLN A 107 -6.24 1.36 -16.28
CA GLN A 107 -5.97 2.28 -17.38
C GLN A 107 -5.05 3.41 -16.91
N GLU A 108 -5.40 4.09 -15.82
CA GLU A 108 -4.57 5.17 -15.25
C GLU A 108 -3.20 4.65 -14.80
N CYS A 109 -3.13 3.43 -14.25
CA CYS A 109 -1.85 2.81 -13.90
C CYS A 109 -0.97 2.58 -15.15
N ARG A 110 -1.53 2.09 -16.26
CA ARG A 110 -0.78 1.94 -17.53
C ARG A 110 -0.31 3.27 -18.09
N GLU A 111 -1.13 4.30 -18.01
CA GLU A 111 -0.75 5.65 -18.42
C GLU A 111 0.42 6.18 -17.57
N ALA A 112 0.38 5.97 -16.26
CA ALA A 112 1.47 6.34 -15.35
C ALA A 112 2.77 5.59 -15.66
N ILE A 113 2.70 4.28 -15.95
CA ILE A 113 3.85 3.46 -16.36
C ILE A 113 4.43 3.99 -17.68
N ALA A 114 3.58 4.20 -18.69
CA ALA A 114 4.03 4.69 -20.00
C ALA A 114 4.69 6.08 -19.90
N LEU A 115 4.21 6.92 -18.98
CA LEU A 115 4.81 8.23 -18.74
C LEU A 115 6.15 8.09 -18.01
N GLU A 116 6.22 7.22 -16.97
CA GLU A 116 7.46 6.96 -16.27
C GLU A 116 8.54 6.45 -17.23
N GLU A 117 8.22 5.53 -18.13
CA GLU A 117 9.13 5.03 -19.16
C GLU A 117 9.67 6.13 -20.07
N LYS A 118 8.80 7.07 -20.49
CA LYS A 118 9.20 8.20 -21.36
C LYS A 118 10.09 9.22 -20.64
N THR A 119 9.89 9.39 -19.34
CA THR A 119 10.60 10.40 -18.52
C THR A 119 11.72 9.80 -17.68
N ARG A 120 11.94 8.49 -17.79
CA ARG A 120 12.90 7.74 -16.98
C ARG A 120 14.30 8.28 -17.09
N THR A 121 14.93 8.46 -15.95
CA THR A 121 16.37 8.71 -15.85
C THR A 121 17.04 7.54 -15.12
N PRO A 122 18.33 7.24 -15.39
CA PRO A 122 18.98 6.04 -14.81
C PRO A 122 19.02 6.00 -13.29
N THR A 123 18.92 7.15 -12.63
CA THR A 123 19.04 7.27 -11.17
C THR A 123 17.74 7.55 -10.46
N ARG A 124 16.64 7.85 -11.20
CA ARG A 124 15.37 8.19 -10.57
C ARG A 124 14.69 6.96 -9.99
N VAL A 125 14.31 7.05 -8.72
CA VAL A 125 13.50 6.06 -8.02
C VAL A 125 12.04 6.54 -8.04
N VAL A 126 11.14 5.69 -8.57
CA VAL A 126 9.69 5.85 -8.50
C VAL A 126 9.17 4.70 -7.65
N TRP A 127 8.52 5.03 -6.54
CA TRP A 127 8.13 4.08 -5.49
C TRP A 127 6.64 4.19 -5.21
N VAL A 128 5.95 3.07 -5.04
CA VAL A 128 4.54 3.07 -4.64
C VAL A 128 4.42 2.64 -3.18
N GLY A 129 3.61 3.36 -2.40
CA GLY A 129 3.40 3.17 -0.96
C GLY A 129 2.67 1.89 -0.57
N LEU A 130 3.17 0.73 -1.00
CA LEU A 130 2.65 -0.58 -0.61
C LEU A 130 3.35 -1.08 0.66
N GLU A 131 3.23 -0.30 1.73
CA GLU A 131 3.99 -0.43 2.98
C GLU A 131 3.73 -1.73 3.75
N TYR A 132 2.64 -2.48 3.47
CA TYR A 132 2.37 -3.75 4.17
C TYR A 132 3.47 -4.78 4.02
N ARG A 133 4.27 -4.72 2.96
CA ARG A 133 5.49 -5.54 2.79
C ARG A 133 6.48 -5.38 3.95
N TYR A 134 6.48 -4.20 4.57
CA TYR A 134 7.43 -3.77 5.61
C TYR A 134 6.92 -3.93 7.03
N MET A 135 5.67 -4.38 7.22
CA MET A 135 5.20 -4.80 8.54
C MET A 135 6.00 -6.02 8.99
N ALA A 136 6.55 -6.01 10.21
CA ALA A 136 7.53 -7.01 10.64
C ALA A 136 7.07 -8.47 10.46
N PRO A 137 5.83 -8.87 10.83
CA PRO A 137 5.38 -10.24 10.56
C PRO A 137 5.18 -10.54 9.07
N THR A 138 4.78 -9.53 8.27
CA THR A 138 4.65 -9.69 6.81
C THR A 138 6.02 -9.88 6.16
N ALA A 139 6.99 -9.04 6.49
CA ALA A 139 8.36 -9.18 6.00
C ALA A 139 8.94 -10.55 6.38
N ARG A 140 8.67 -11.01 7.60
CA ARG A 140 9.14 -12.31 8.08
C ARG A 140 8.50 -13.49 7.34
N ILE A 141 7.19 -13.49 7.09
CA ILE A 141 6.56 -14.59 6.32
C ILE A 141 7.02 -14.60 4.87
N LEU A 142 7.25 -13.42 4.25
CA LEU A 142 7.85 -13.31 2.93
C LEU A 142 9.25 -13.92 2.89
N ASP A 143 10.08 -13.62 3.90
CA ASP A 143 11.44 -14.18 4.02
C ASP A 143 11.41 -15.71 4.22
N GLU A 144 10.57 -16.21 5.14
CA GLU A 144 10.43 -17.66 5.36
C GLU A 144 9.98 -18.39 4.08
N CYS A 145 9.04 -17.82 3.35
CA CYS A 145 8.58 -18.41 2.09
C CYS A 145 9.66 -18.39 1.00
N SER A 146 10.40 -17.28 0.89
CA SER A 146 11.51 -17.16 -0.08
C SER A 146 12.66 -18.11 0.23
N ASN A 147 12.89 -18.42 1.51
CA ASN A 147 13.90 -19.38 1.97
C ASN A 147 13.42 -20.84 1.89
N GLY A 148 12.19 -21.09 1.39
CA GLY A 148 11.66 -22.44 1.20
C GLY A 148 11.10 -23.09 2.45
N SER A 149 10.88 -22.37 3.55
CA SER A 149 10.37 -22.94 4.82
C SER A 149 9.00 -23.62 4.68
N ALA A 150 8.18 -23.21 3.70
CA ALA A 150 6.89 -23.83 3.39
C ALA A 150 6.99 -25.03 2.44
N GLY A 151 8.14 -25.25 1.80
CA GLY A 151 8.26 -26.08 0.62
C GLY A 151 7.60 -25.42 -0.61
N SER A 152 6.97 -26.20 -1.46
CA SER A 152 6.23 -25.68 -2.62
C SER A 152 4.87 -25.13 -2.18
N ILE A 153 4.68 -23.83 -2.23
CA ILE A 153 3.44 -23.15 -1.82
C ILE A 153 2.27 -23.60 -2.69
N LYS A 154 1.13 -23.88 -2.10
CA LYS A 154 -0.11 -24.32 -2.78
C LYS A 154 -1.28 -23.35 -2.53
N MET A 155 -1.38 -22.81 -1.32
CA MET A 155 -2.49 -21.95 -0.93
C MET A 155 -1.98 -20.77 -0.11
N ILE A 156 -2.61 -19.61 -0.32
CA ILE A 156 -2.39 -18.38 0.44
C ILE A 156 -3.76 -17.89 0.89
N SER A 157 -3.93 -17.55 2.16
CA SER A 157 -5.12 -16.87 2.63
C SER A 157 -4.74 -15.64 3.43
N ILE A 158 -5.44 -14.54 3.19
CA ILE A 158 -5.28 -13.29 3.92
C ILE A 158 -6.64 -12.91 4.48
N ARG A 159 -6.69 -12.54 5.77
CA ARG A 159 -7.88 -12.05 6.43
C ARG A 159 -7.63 -10.63 6.92
N GLU A 160 -8.60 -9.75 6.66
CA GLU A 160 -8.67 -8.41 7.23
C GLU A 160 -10.05 -8.24 7.88
N HIS A 161 -10.10 -8.23 9.19
CA HIS A 161 -11.28 -8.02 10.00
C HIS A 161 -11.07 -6.80 10.89
N ARG A 162 -11.65 -5.67 10.50
CA ARG A 162 -11.33 -4.37 11.08
C ARG A 162 -12.55 -3.45 11.20
N PHE A 163 -12.28 -2.23 11.66
CA PHE A 163 -13.22 -1.10 11.72
C PHE A 163 -13.48 -0.47 10.32
N PRO A 164 -14.59 0.29 10.17
CA PRO A 164 -14.93 1.00 8.94
C PRO A 164 -13.86 1.98 8.47
N PHE A 165 -13.93 2.39 7.20
CA PHE A 165 -13.08 3.47 6.71
C PHE A 165 -13.21 4.74 7.54
N LEU A 166 -12.08 5.28 7.98
CA LEU A 166 -12.02 6.56 8.67
C LEU A 166 -12.50 7.70 7.77
N LYS A 167 -13.10 8.70 8.38
CA LYS A 167 -13.56 9.90 7.68
C LYS A 167 -12.36 10.68 7.12
N LYS A 168 -12.44 11.07 5.85
CA LYS A 168 -11.47 11.92 5.17
C LYS A 168 -12.05 13.30 4.93
N ILE A 169 -11.22 14.30 4.67
CA ILE A 169 -11.67 15.65 4.33
C ILE A 169 -12.50 15.61 3.05
N GLY A 170 -13.73 16.15 3.10
CA GLY A 170 -14.66 16.14 1.97
C GLY A 170 -15.26 14.77 1.67
N ASP A 171 -15.09 13.80 2.57
CA ASP A 171 -15.69 12.45 2.49
C ASP A 171 -15.47 11.70 1.16
N TRP A 172 -14.40 12.08 0.42
CA TRP A 172 -14.10 11.56 -0.91
C TRP A 172 -13.99 10.04 -0.96
N ASN A 173 -13.57 9.42 0.14
CA ASN A 173 -13.37 7.97 0.26
C ASN A 173 -14.67 7.18 0.49
N ARG A 174 -15.83 7.82 0.40
CA ARG A 174 -17.15 7.18 0.44
C ARG A 174 -17.61 6.71 -0.94
N PHE A 175 -16.88 7.07 -2.00
CA PHE A 175 -17.31 6.85 -3.38
C PHE A 175 -16.27 6.09 -4.19
N SER A 176 -16.71 5.02 -4.85
CA SER A 176 -15.86 4.17 -5.70
C SER A 176 -15.25 4.96 -6.87
N LYS A 177 -15.94 5.97 -7.39
CA LYS A 177 -15.42 6.89 -8.41
C LYS A 177 -14.16 7.65 -7.99
N ASN A 178 -13.94 7.81 -6.68
CA ASN A 178 -12.77 8.51 -6.13
C ASN A 178 -11.69 7.56 -5.63
N THR A 179 -12.05 6.30 -5.40
CA THR A 179 -11.18 5.34 -4.71
C THR A 179 -10.78 4.14 -5.55
N GLY A 180 -11.53 3.87 -6.64
CA GLY A 180 -11.51 2.59 -7.35
C GLY A 180 -12.32 1.49 -6.66
N GLY A 181 -13.02 1.84 -5.55
CA GLY A 181 -13.76 0.92 -4.69
C GLY A 181 -12.89 0.25 -3.62
N THR A 182 -13.54 -0.37 -2.63
CA THR A 182 -12.90 -0.96 -1.45
C THR A 182 -11.79 -1.97 -1.81
N LEU A 183 -12.03 -2.82 -2.81
CA LEU A 183 -11.06 -3.85 -3.21
C LEU A 183 -9.83 -3.29 -3.94
N VAL A 184 -9.91 -2.06 -4.46
CA VAL A 184 -8.75 -1.32 -4.97
C VAL A 184 -8.10 -0.51 -3.86
N GLU A 185 -8.86 0.35 -3.15
CA GLU A 185 -8.30 1.25 -2.15
C GLU A 185 -7.65 0.53 -0.97
N LYS A 186 -8.37 -0.43 -0.37
CA LYS A 186 -7.90 -1.14 0.82
C LYS A 186 -7.12 -2.40 0.46
N CYS A 187 -7.66 -3.18 -0.48
CA CYS A 187 -7.16 -4.54 -0.68
C CYS A 187 -5.95 -4.62 -1.61
N CYS A 188 -5.53 -3.53 -2.27
CA CYS A 188 -4.29 -3.52 -3.05
C CYS A 188 -3.07 -3.96 -2.23
N HIS A 189 -3.00 -3.65 -0.94
CA HIS A 189 -1.96 -4.16 -0.05
C HIS A 189 -1.95 -5.69 0.05
N PHE A 190 -3.13 -6.30 0.19
CA PHE A 190 -3.25 -7.75 0.34
C PHE A 190 -2.98 -8.47 -0.96
N PHE A 191 -3.48 -7.94 -2.07
CA PHE A 191 -3.21 -8.49 -3.39
C PHE A 191 -1.72 -8.39 -3.74
N ASP A 192 -1.06 -7.31 -3.37
CA ASP A 192 0.37 -7.15 -3.52
C ASP A 192 1.16 -8.20 -2.72
N VAL A 193 0.87 -8.36 -1.42
CA VAL A 193 1.51 -9.38 -0.58
C VAL A 193 1.21 -10.79 -1.11
N MET A 194 -0.01 -11.05 -1.57
CA MET A 194 -0.41 -12.32 -2.14
C MET A 194 0.38 -12.65 -3.43
N ILE A 195 0.58 -11.66 -4.30
CA ILE A 195 1.39 -11.79 -5.53
C ILE A 195 2.86 -12.08 -5.19
N LEU A 196 3.42 -11.41 -4.18
CA LEU A 196 4.78 -11.66 -3.72
C LEU A 196 4.94 -13.08 -3.18
N LEU A 197 4.03 -13.53 -2.31
CA LEU A 197 4.04 -14.88 -1.74
C LEU A 197 3.87 -15.96 -2.83
N ALA A 198 3.00 -15.71 -3.80
CA ALA A 198 2.81 -16.62 -4.93
C ALA A 198 4.00 -16.65 -5.88
N ASN A 199 4.79 -15.59 -5.91
CA ASN A 199 5.87 -15.35 -6.89
C ASN A 199 5.41 -15.70 -8.33
N SER A 200 4.21 -15.25 -8.71
CA SER A 200 3.55 -15.60 -9.97
C SER A 200 2.51 -14.55 -10.34
N LYS A 201 2.20 -14.46 -11.63
CA LYS A 201 1.16 -13.57 -12.13
C LYS A 201 -0.23 -14.11 -11.78
N PRO A 202 -1.14 -13.26 -11.24
CA PRO A 202 -2.54 -13.60 -11.11
C PRO A 202 -3.15 -13.75 -12.52
N ILE A 203 -4.02 -14.75 -12.71
CA ILE A 203 -4.64 -15.04 -14.02
C ILE A 203 -6.15 -14.90 -14.00
N SER A 204 -6.80 -15.14 -12.87
CA SER A 204 -8.26 -14.97 -12.75
C SER A 204 -8.70 -14.68 -11.33
N VAL A 205 -9.86 -14.07 -11.20
CA VAL A 205 -10.49 -13.71 -9.94
C VAL A 205 -11.95 -14.14 -9.92
N PHE A 206 -12.41 -14.68 -8.78
CA PHE A 206 -13.83 -14.81 -8.44
C PHE A 206 -14.06 -14.16 -7.09
N ALA A 207 -15.12 -13.34 -6.97
CA ALA A 207 -15.43 -12.61 -5.75
C ALA A 207 -16.93 -12.54 -5.48
N SER A 208 -17.27 -12.47 -4.18
CA SER A 208 -18.59 -12.16 -3.66
C SER A 208 -18.43 -11.15 -2.52
N GLY A 209 -19.25 -10.11 -2.49
CA GLY A 209 -19.18 -9.08 -1.47
C GLY A 209 -20.34 -8.09 -1.56
N GLY A 210 -20.46 -7.23 -0.58
CA GLY A 210 -21.56 -6.28 -0.47
C GLY A 210 -21.23 -5.08 0.41
N GLN A 211 -22.21 -4.18 0.50
CA GLN A 211 -22.29 -3.13 1.49
C GLN A 211 -23.51 -3.45 2.37
N ASP A 212 -23.25 -4.08 3.52
CA ASP A 212 -24.30 -4.71 4.33
C ASP A 212 -24.50 -4.03 5.69
N VAL A 213 -23.51 -3.30 6.20
CA VAL A 213 -23.53 -2.73 7.55
C VAL A 213 -23.12 -1.24 7.55
N ASN A 214 -22.02 -0.89 6.88
CA ASN A 214 -21.43 0.44 7.01
C ASN A 214 -22.01 1.44 6.00
N HIS A 215 -22.13 2.70 6.43
CA HIS A 215 -22.46 3.85 5.58
C HIS A 215 -23.83 3.80 4.88
N LEU A 216 -24.74 2.89 5.28
CA LEU A 216 -26.06 2.69 4.66
C LEU A 216 -27.00 3.90 4.84
N ASN A 217 -26.83 4.66 5.92
CA ASN A 217 -27.67 5.81 6.28
C ASN A 217 -26.91 7.16 6.08
N GLU A 218 -25.78 7.14 5.38
CA GLU A 218 -25.02 8.35 5.06
C GLU A 218 -25.48 8.93 3.72
N SER A 219 -25.44 10.27 3.60
CA SER A 219 -25.69 10.97 2.34
C SER A 219 -24.80 12.20 2.26
N TYR A 220 -24.17 12.42 1.11
CA TYR A 220 -23.27 13.53 0.83
C TYR A 220 -23.70 14.22 -0.45
N ASP A 221 -24.23 15.46 -0.32
CA ASP A 221 -24.82 16.21 -1.44
C ASP A 221 -25.84 15.40 -2.26
N GLY A 222 -26.66 14.59 -1.56
CA GLY A 222 -27.68 13.72 -2.17
C GLY A 222 -27.15 12.40 -2.73
N SER A 223 -25.85 12.16 -2.68
CA SER A 223 -25.22 10.88 -3.09
C SER A 223 -25.06 9.94 -1.89
N ILE A 224 -25.38 8.67 -2.10
CA ILE A 224 -25.20 7.60 -1.09
C ILE A 224 -23.85 6.93 -1.33
N PRO A 225 -23.07 6.59 -0.28
CA PRO A 225 -21.84 5.81 -0.41
C PRO A 225 -22.05 4.49 -1.16
N ASP A 226 -21.08 4.14 -2.01
CA ASP A 226 -21.12 2.96 -2.87
C ASP A 226 -19.92 2.01 -2.68
N ILE A 227 -19.28 2.12 -1.51
CA ILE A 227 -18.11 1.30 -1.15
C ILE A 227 -18.52 0.03 -0.41
N LEU A 228 -17.95 -1.11 -0.82
CA LEU A 228 -18.19 -2.39 -0.14
C LEU A 228 -17.59 -2.38 1.28
N ASP A 229 -18.22 -3.09 2.19
CA ASP A 229 -17.74 -3.27 3.56
C ASP A 229 -17.36 -4.71 3.90
N ASN A 230 -17.63 -5.65 2.99
CA ASN A 230 -17.18 -7.04 3.11
C ASN A 230 -16.99 -7.69 1.73
N ALA A 231 -16.09 -8.67 1.66
CA ALA A 231 -15.93 -9.51 0.48
C ALA A 231 -15.12 -10.77 0.76
N TYR A 232 -15.43 -11.84 0.03
CA TYR A 232 -14.56 -12.97 -0.21
C TYR A 232 -14.02 -12.91 -1.64
N VAL A 233 -12.69 -13.02 -1.80
CA VAL A 233 -12.05 -12.98 -3.12
C VAL A 233 -11.15 -14.19 -3.27
N ILE A 234 -11.28 -14.92 -4.38
CA ILE A 234 -10.39 -16.01 -4.77
C ILE A 234 -9.57 -15.55 -5.97
N VAL A 235 -8.24 -15.73 -5.89
CA VAL A 235 -7.29 -15.39 -6.95
C VAL A 235 -6.57 -16.66 -7.39
N GLU A 236 -6.56 -16.94 -8.68
CA GLU A 236 -5.76 -18.02 -9.26
C GLU A 236 -4.50 -17.47 -9.91
N PHE A 237 -3.38 -18.16 -9.69
CA PHE A 237 -2.07 -17.79 -10.22
C PHE A 237 -1.59 -18.73 -11.32
N ALA A 238 -0.77 -18.23 -12.24
CA ALA A 238 -0.28 -18.98 -13.39
C ALA A 238 0.50 -20.26 -13.02
N ASN A 239 1.12 -20.31 -11.84
CA ASN A 239 1.82 -21.49 -11.31
C ASN A 239 0.91 -22.47 -10.55
N GLY A 240 -0.42 -22.26 -10.56
CA GLY A 240 -1.41 -23.12 -9.93
C GLY A 240 -1.66 -22.84 -8.43
N ILE A 241 -0.99 -21.88 -7.83
CA ILE A 241 -1.30 -21.40 -6.47
C ILE A 241 -2.69 -20.75 -6.45
N ARG A 242 -3.39 -20.90 -5.35
CA ARG A 242 -4.69 -20.26 -5.08
C ARG A 242 -4.55 -19.32 -3.90
N GLY A 243 -5.00 -18.08 -4.09
CA GLY A 243 -5.10 -17.07 -3.03
C GLY A 243 -6.56 -16.85 -2.62
N ALA A 244 -6.79 -16.53 -1.36
CA ALA A 244 -8.09 -16.10 -0.86
C ALA A 244 -7.94 -14.87 0.03
N LEU A 245 -8.85 -13.91 -0.12
CA LEU A 245 -9.00 -12.77 0.78
C LEU A 245 -10.37 -12.87 1.47
N ASP A 246 -10.37 -12.72 2.81
CA ASP A 246 -11.54 -12.62 3.67
C ASP A 246 -11.54 -11.21 4.29
N LEU A 247 -12.42 -10.32 3.77
CA LEU A 247 -12.52 -8.92 4.18
C LEU A 247 -13.80 -8.68 4.98
N SER A 248 -13.68 -8.09 6.16
CA SER A 248 -14.79 -7.44 6.88
C SER A 248 -14.34 -6.10 7.46
N MET A 249 -15.12 -5.05 7.16
CA MET A 249 -14.89 -3.68 7.63
C MET A 249 -15.86 -3.31 8.79
N PHE A 250 -16.45 -4.30 9.46
CA PHE A 250 -17.34 -4.13 10.63
C PHE A 250 -17.05 -5.19 11.70
N ALA A 251 -15.77 -5.47 11.90
CA ALA A 251 -15.30 -6.50 12.83
C ALA A 251 -14.27 -5.91 13.82
N GLU A 252 -14.63 -4.78 14.47
CA GLU A 252 -13.78 -4.04 15.42
C GLU A 252 -13.39 -4.87 16.64
N GLY A 253 -14.13 -5.92 16.94
CA GLY A 253 -13.86 -6.83 18.06
C GLY A 253 -12.82 -7.91 17.75
N SER A 254 -12.04 -7.79 16.70
CA SER A 254 -10.98 -8.75 16.36
C SER A 254 -9.76 -8.58 17.25
N LEU A 255 -9.23 -9.69 17.76
CA LEU A 255 -7.93 -9.71 18.44
C LEU A 255 -6.79 -9.51 17.42
N ASN A 256 -6.90 -10.16 16.26
CA ASN A 256 -6.04 -9.96 15.10
C ASN A 256 -6.85 -9.39 13.95
N GLU A 257 -6.63 -8.12 13.64
CA GLU A 257 -7.27 -7.50 12.49
C GLU A 257 -6.77 -8.11 11.18
N GLN A 258 -5.51 -8.53 11.14
CA GLN A 258 -4.85 -9.02 9.93
C GLN A 258 -4.12 -10.32 10.18
N GLU A 259 -4.40 -11.31 9.32
CA GLU A 259 -3.74 -12.61 9.34
C GLU A 259 -3.34 -13.00 7.92
N ILE A 260 -2.13 -13.54 7.79
CA ILE A 260 -1.63 -14.11 6.53
C ILE A 260 -1.27 -15.55 6.79
N CYS A 261 -1.80 -16.46 5.99
CA CYS A 261 -1.52 -17.89 6.08
C CYS A 261 -1.03 -18.43 4.74
N VAL A 262 0.10 -19.11 4.76
CA VAL A 262 0.67 -19.82 3.61
C VAL A 262 0.71 -21.32 3.91
N VAL A 263 0.21 -22.12 2.99
CA VAL A 263 0.26 -23.58 3.06
C VAL A 263 1.06 -24.12 1.89
N GLY A 264 2.17 -24.75 2.22
CA GLY A 264 2.97 -25.50 1.26
C GLY A 264 2.90 -27.01 1.49
N ASP A 265 3.66 -27.77 0.74
CA ASP A 265 3.70 -29.23 0.87
C ASP A 265 4.55 -29.71 2.05
N GLU A 266 5.38 -28.85 2.66
CA GLU A 266 6.21 -29.20 3.82
C GLU A 266 5.73 -28.55 5.11
N ALA A 267 5.23 -27.31 5.05
CA ALA A 267 4.79 -26.58 6.25
C ALA A 267 3.63 -25.63 5.97
N LYS A 268 2.94 -25.26 7.06
CA LYS A 268 2.03 -24.11 7.16
C LYS A 268 2.75 -22.99 7.90
N ILE A 269 2.66 -21.77 7.39
CA ILE A 269 3.19 -20.56 8.03
C ILE A 269 2.06 -19.57 8.21
N GLU A 270 1.92 -19.01 9.42
CA GLU A 270 0.90 -18.02 9.78
C GLU A 270 1.59 -16.76 10.30
N ALA A 271 1.21 -15.60 9.79
CA ALA A 271 1.59 -14.31 10.36
C ALA A 271 0.37 -13.66 11.00
N LEU A 272 0.48 -13.38 12.29
CA LEU A 272 -0.51 -12.71 13.12
C LEU A 272 -0.02 -11.25 13.30
N ILE A 273 -0.53 -10.36 12.46
CA ILE A 273 0.07 -9.03 12.31
C ILE A 273 -0.05 -8.22 13.59
N THR A 274 -1.25 -8.14 14.17
CA THR A 274 -1.51 -7.36 15.39
C THR A 274 -0.77 -7.93 16.60
N GLU A 275 -0.63 -9.26 16.70
CA GLU A 275 0.13 -9.90 17.78
C GLU A 275 1.65 -9.85 17.56
N SER A 276 2.12 -9.38 16.41
CA SER A 276 3.54 -9.35 16.04
C SER A 276 4.20 -10.73 16.16
N LYS A 277 3.56 -11.75 15.60
CA LYS A 277 3.98 -13.16 15.69
C LYS A 277 3.91 -13.86 14.34
N ILE A 278 4.76 -14.88 14.19
CA ILE A 278 4.56 -15.91 13.17
C ILE A 278 4.50 -17.29 13.82
N ARG A 279 3.78 -18.22 13.18
CA ARG A 279 3.76 -19.64 13.53
C ARG A 279 4.19 -20.46 12.35
N ILE A 280 5.08 -21.43 12.61
CA ILE A 280 5.56 -22.37 11.59
C ILE A 280 5.25 -23.77 12.07
N GLY A 281 4.37 -24.47 11.35
CA GLY A 281 3.98 -25.84 11.63
C GLY A 281 4.43 -26.80 10.54
N LYS A 282 5.40 -27.66 10.82
CA LYS A 282 5.87 -28.69 9.88
C LYS A 282 4.85 -29.81 9.75
N ARG A 283 4.53 -30.19 8.51
CA ARG A 283 3.47 -31.15 8.19
C ARG A 283 3.61 -32.49 8.91
N ASN A 284 4.82 -33.00 9.06
CA ASN A 284 5.07 -34.34 9.62
C ASN A 284 5.03 -34.37 11.17
N LEU A 285 4.97 -33.22 11.83
CA LEU A 285 5.03 -33.11 13.28
C LEU A 285 3.67 -32.85 13.93
N GLY A 286 2.63 -32.61 13.15
CA GLY A 286 1.30 -32.24 13.64
C GLY A 286 1.32 -30.98 14.52
N SER A 287 0.32 -30.82 15.35
CA SER A 287 0.19 -29.63 16.22
C SER A 287 1.30 -29.44 17.24
N SER A 288 1.94 -30.55 17.70
CA SER A 288 3.07 -30.49 18.63
C SER A 288 4.36 -29.92 17.99
N GLY A 289 4.44 -29.87 16.67
CA GLY A 289 5.56 -29.31 15.92
C GLY A 289 5.39 -27.86 15.52
N VAL A 290 4.35 -27.17 16.00
CA VAL A 290 4.15 -25.74 15.74
C VAL A 290 5.08 -24.91 16.61
N VAL A 291 5.91 -24.08 15.97
CA VAL A 291 6.79 -23.12 16.64
C VAL A 291 6.19 -21.73 16.49
N GLU A 292 5.99 -21.04 17.60
CA GLU A 292 5.60 -19.62 17.61
C GLU A 292 6.84 -18.75 17.82
N ILE A 293 6.99 -17.72 16.99
CA ILE A 293 8.11 -16.79 16.99
C ILE A 293 7.56 -15.37 17.11
N SER A 294 7.97 -14.64 18.13
CA SER A 294 7.68 -13.20 18.24
C SER A 294 8.55 -12.43 17.22
N VAL A 295 7.91 -11.59 16.44
CA VAL A 295 8.56 -10.75 15.44
C VAL A 295 8.41 -9.31 15.88
N ARG A 296 9.46 -8.78 16.51
CA ARG A 296 9.45 -7.39 16.97
C ARG A 296 9.88 -6.45 15.83
N GLN A 297 9.21 -5.31 15.76
CA GLN A 297 9.70 -4.18 15.00
C GLN A 297 11.02 -3.71 15.62
N ASP A 298 11.93 -3.20 14.81
CA ASP A 298 13.15 -2.56 15.31
C ASP A 298 12.78 -1.39 16.24
N GLU A 299 13.49 -1.22 17.36
CA GLU A 299 13.24 -0.17 18.35
C GLU A 299 13.42 1.25 17.78
N SER A 300 14.14 1.40 16.67
CA SER A 300 14.30 2.66 15.95
C SER A 300 13.06 3.06 15.12
N VAL A 301 12.08 2.16 14.96
CA VAL A 301 10.87 2.42 14.18
C VAL A 301 9.91 3.31 14.96
N VAL A 302 9.51 4.40 14.36
CA VAL A 302 8.52 5.32 14.94
C VAL A 302 7.15 4.63 14.97
N PRO A 303 6.48 4.59 16.14
CA PRO A 303 5.11 4.11 16.21
C PRO A 303 4.19 4.98 15.35
N GLY A 304 3.36 4.35 14.53
CA GLY A 304 2.42 5.06 13.64
C GLY A 304 1.39 4.10 13.06
N PHE A 305 0.70 4.53 12.03
CA PHE A 305 -0.17 3.65 11.27
C PHE A 305 0.63 2.48 10.68
N HIS A 306 0.00 1.32 10.54
CA HIS A 306 0.61 0.12 9.98
C HIS A 306 1.88 -0.34 10.73
N ALA A 307 1.89 -0.17 12.08
CA ALA A 307 2.98 -0.59 12.96
C ALA A 307 4.37 -0.07 12.53
N GLY A 308 4.45 1.16 12.00
CA GLY A 308 5.70 1.80 11.58
C GLY A 308 6.25 1.32 10.24
N ALA A 309 5.47 0.60 9.44
CA ALA A 309 5.89 0.10 8.14
C ALA A 309 6.31 1.23 7.17
N SER A 310 5.61 2.37 7.19
CA SER A 310 5.96 3.54 6.38
C SER A 310 7.35 4.11 6.71
N TYR A 311 7.79 4.03 7.98
CA TYR A 311 9.17 4.41 8.35
C TYR A 311 10.19 3.48 7.68
N VAL A 312 9.96 2.16 7.73
CA VAL A 312 10.84 1.17 7.09
C VAL A 312 10.87 1.34 5.59
N GLU A 313 9.72 1.63 4.98
CA GLU A 313 9.59 1.91 3.55
C GLU A 313 10.40 3.13 3.13
N HIS A 314 10.32 4.25 3.85
CA HIS A 314 11.14 5.42 3.59
C HIS A 314 12.63 5.10 3.68
N ARG A 315 13.05 4.30 4.66
CA ARG A 315 14.45 3.85 4.79
C ARG A 315 14.88 3.00 3.59
N ALA A 316 14.01 2.10 3.12
CA ALA A 316 14.27 1.27 1.95
C ALA A 316 14.40 2.12 0.67
N MET A 317 13.49 3.09 0.47
CA MET A 317 13.55 4.02 -0.65
C MET A 317 14.81 4.88 -0.61
N GLN A 318 15.18 5.46 0.54
CA GLN A 318 16.41 6.25 0.68
C GLN A 318 17.66 5.42 0.37
N ASN A 319 17.67 4.16 0.80
CA ASN A 319 18.76 3.25 0.47
C ASN A 319 18.86 3.01 -1.05
N ALA A 320 17.72 2.81 -1.72
CA ALA A 320 17.68 2.67 -3.18
C ALA A 320 18.22 3.93 -3.89
N ILE A 321 17.81 5.12 -3.44
CA ILE A 321 18.29 6.40 -3.98
C ILE A 321 19.80 6.54 -3.79
N ARG A 322 20.33 6.31 -2.58
CA ARG A 322 21.73 6.53 -2.24
C ARG A 322 22.68 5.53 -2.89
N GLN A 323 22.23 4.31 -3.07
CA GLN A 323 23.02 3.23 -3.66
C GLN A 323 22.74 3.01 -5.14
N ASN A 324 21.85 3.81 -5.73
CA ASN A 324 21.41 3.66 -7.12
C ASN A 324 20.88 2.24 -7.41
N LEU A 325 20.07 1.71 -6.48
CA LEU A 325 19.43 0.41 -6.62
C LEU A 325 18.07 0.54 -7.35
N PRO A 326 17.59 -0.54 -7.96
CA PRO A 326 16.22 -0.57 -8.49
C PRO A 326 15.19 -0.28 -7.40
N THR A 327 14.03 0.27 -7.79
CA THR A 327 12.91 0.46 -6.88
C THR A 327 12.43 -0.88 -6.31
N GLY A 328 12.16 -0.93 -5.00
CA GLY A 328 11.63 -2.13 -4.33
C GLY A 328 10.13 -2.34 -4.59
N VAL A 329 9.39 -1.26 -4.88
CA VAL A 329 7.95 -1.29 -5.15
C VAL A 329 7.67 -0.50 -6.41
N SER A 330 7.63 -1.18 -7.57
CA SER A 330 7.46 -0.55 -8.88
C SER A 330 6.00 -0.25 -9.20
N LEU A 331 5.79 0.57 -10.24
CA LEU A 331 4.46 0.85 -10.78
C LEU A 331 3.77 -0.42 -11.30
N GLU A 332 4.53 -1.39 -11.84
CA GLU A 332 4.02 -2.66 -12.35
C GLU A 332 3.49 -3.55 -11.22
N HIS A 333 4.17 -3.58 -10.06
CA HIS A 333 3.64 -4.27 -8.87
C HIS A 333 2.28 -3.70 -8.47
N ALA A 334 2.18 -2.38 -8.43
CA ALA A 334 0.95 -1.69 -8.08
C ALA A 334 -0.15 -1.86 -9.13
N LEU A 335 0.17 -1.86 -10.43
CA LEU A 335 -0.77 -2.18 -11.50
C LEU A 335 -1.41 -3.56 -11.29
N LEU A 336 -0.62 -4.59 -10.99
CA LEU A 336 -1.15 -5.93 -10.76
C LEU A 336 -2.09 -5.99 -9.54
N SER A 337 -1.75 -5.30 -8.45
CA SER A 337 -2.61 -5.26 -7.25
C SER A 337 -3.93 -4.53 -7.52
N VAL A 338 -3.90 -3.41 -8.27
CA VAL A 338 -5.11 -2.70 -8.73
C VAL A 338 -5.93 -3.57 -9.67
N ALA A 339 -5.28 -4.29 -10.60
CA ALA A 339 -5.97 -5.18 -11.54
C ALA A 339 -6.76 -6.29 -10.85
N VAL A 340 -6.20 -6.92 -9.82
CA VAL A 340 -6.91 -7.92 -9.01
C VAL A 340 -8.11 -7.28 -8.31
N GLY A 341 -7.96 -6.07 -7.74
CA GLY A 341 -9.06 -5.34 -7.11
C GLY A 341 -10.19 -4.99 -8.09
N GLN A 342 -9.86 -4.50 -9.29
CA GLN A 342 -10.85 -4.22 -10.33
C GLN A 342 -11.54 -5.50 -10.84
N ALA A 343 -10.79 -6.58 -11.09
CA ALA A 343 -11.34 -7.86 -11.48
C ALA A 343 -12.30 -8.41 -10.42
N ALA A 344 -11.99 -8.22 -9.13
CA ALA A 344 -12.86 -8.64 -8.04
C ALA A 344 -14.16 -7.82 -8.00
N HIS A 345 -14.10 -6.50 -8.19
CA HIS A 345 -15.32 -5.67 -8.33
C HIS A 345 -16.16 -6.10 -9.52
N LEU A 346 -15.55 -6.35 -10.69
CA LEU A 346 -16.25 -6.83 -11.87
C LEU A 346 -16.88 -8.21 -11.63
N SER A 347 -16.14 -9.11 -10.95
CA SER A 347 -16.65 -10.45 -10.59
C SER A 347 -17.89 -10.38 -9.71
N ILE A 348 -17.92 -9.48 -8.72
CA ILE A 348 -19.11 -9.24 -7.87
C ILE A 348 -20.27 -8.72 -8.70
N ALA A 349 -20.04 -7.73 -9.55
CA ALA A 349 -21.09 -7.10 -10.37
C ALA A 349 -21.71 -8.07 -11.37
N GLU A 350 -20.89 -8.88 -12.03
CA GLU A 350 -21.31 -9.81 -13.08
C GLU A 350 -21.57 -11.24 -12.58
N ARG A 351 -21.26 -11.54 -11.32
CA ARG A 351 -21.45 -12.87 -10.68
C ARG A 351 -20.75 -14.00 -11.43
N ARG A 352 -19.54 -13.75 -11.94
CA ARG A 352 -18.73 -14.70 -12.69
C ARG A 352 -17.25 -14.61 -12.33
N ARG A 353 -16.49 -15.62 -12.72
CA ARG A 353 -15.04 -15.54 -12.81
C ARG A 353 -14.64 -14.51 -13.86
N VAL A 354 -13.63 -13.70 -13.57
CA VAL A 354 -13.03 -12.71 -14.47
C VAL A 354 -11.58 -13.09 -14.72
N ASP A 355 -11.20 -13.20 -15.98
CA ASP A 355 -9.81 -13.39 -16.36
C ASP A 355 -9.07 -12.05 -16.33
N LEU A 356 -7.84 -12.03 -15.79
CA LEU A 356 -7.08 -10.77 -15.65
C LEU A 356 -6.76 -10.12 -17.00
N ALA A 357 -6.74 -10.91 -18.08
CA ALA A 357 -6.58 -10.39 -19.44
C ALA A 357 -7.76 -9.46 -19.88
N GLU A 358 -8.93 -9.55 -19.23
CA GLU A 358 -10.05 -8.63 -19.49
C GLU A 358 -9.80 -7.24 -18.87
N ILE A 359 -8.92 -7.16 -17.88
CA ILE A 359 -8.64 -5.95 -17.09
C ILE A 359 -7.30 -5.31 -17.52
N LEU A 360 -6.29 -6.15 -17.78
CA LEU A 360 -4.94 -5.76 -18.22
C LEU A 360 -4.86 -5.58 -19.74
#